data_3546480624d871ff3813cc25512454e5
#
_entry.id   3546480624d871ff3813cc25512454e5
#
_cell.length_a   1.000
_cell.length_b   1.000
_cell.length_c   1.000
_cell.angle_alpha   90.00
_cell.angle_beta   90.00
_cell.angle_gamma   90.00
#
_symmetry.space_group_name_H-M   'P 1'
#
loop_
_entity.id
_entity.type
_entity.pdbx_description
1 polymer ?
#
loop_
_entity_poly.entity_id
_entity_poly.type
_entity_poly.pdbx_seq_one_letter_code
_entity_poly.pdbx_strand_id
1 'polypeptide(L)'
;MTLPALSIVASPTKRLQILELASEAERRGFPALACPTLGNAFGLCVSLAHVTQRLRFYTAIQGIYGTSAAEIGSIASHIGEVSGGRFALGLGVSHEAMVKRLGVEMGPPLSDMSAFVEALRKQEKFGG
;
A
#
# COMPACT_ATOMS: atom_id res chain seq x y z
N MET A 1 13.78 15.29 18.23
CA MET A 1 12.34 15.04 18.06
C MET A 1 12.13 14.21 16.78
N THR A 2 11.39 13.14 16.89
CA THR A 2 11.07 12.30 15.74
C THR A 2 9.83 12.84 15.05
N LEU A 3 9.91 13.09 13.75
CA LEU A 3 8.75 13.51 12.97
C LEU A 3 7.77 12.35 12.77
N PRO A 4 6.46 12.63 12.66
CA PRO A 4 5.46 11.60 12.41
C PRO A 4 5.53 11.10 10.97
N ALA A 5 4.85 9.99 10.70
CA ALA A 5 4.55 9.59 9.33
C ALA A 5 3.52 10.55 8.72
N LEU A 6 3.64 10.80 7.43
CA LEU A 6 2.65 11.59 6.68
C LEU A 6 1.75 10.65 5.87
N SER A 7 0.52 11.07 5.65
CA SER A 7 -0.39 10.38 4.72
C SER A 7 -0.47 11.16 3.41
N ILE A 8 -0.26 10.46 2.29
CA ILE A 8 -0.37 11.07 0.96
C ILE A 8 -1.24 10.20 0.05
N VAL A 9 -1.97 10.85 -0.84
CA VAL A 9 -2.89 10.20 -1.76
C VAL A 9 -2.43 10.43 -3.19
N ALA A 10 -2.44 9.38 -4.00
CA ALA A 10 -2.08 9.43 -5.42
C ALA A 10 -3.19 10.08 -6.25
N SER A 11 -3.52 11.34 -5.94
CA SER A 11 -4.62 12.06 -6.60
C SER A 11 -4.43 12.13 -8.11
N PRO A 12 -5.43 11.73 -8.91
CA PRO A 12 -5.34 11.85 -10.36
C PRO A 12 -4.99 13.28 -10.78
N THR A 13 -4.22 13.41 -11.84
CA THR A 13 -3.68 14.67 -12.40
C THR A 13 -2.62 15.37 -11.54
N LYS A 14 -2.45 14.99 -10.28
CA LYS A 14 -1.46 15.59 -9.37
C LYS A 14 -0.36 14.62 -8.95
N ARG A 15 -0.26 13.47 -9.58
CA ARG A 15 0.66 12.40 -9.16
C ARG A 15 2.13 12.82 -9.18
N LEU A 16 2.56 13.58 -10.18
CA LEU A 16 3.94 14.08 -10.24
C LEU A 16 4.26 15.02 -9.08
N GLN A 17 3.32 15.90 -8.75
CA GLN A 17 3.45 16.82 -7.60
C GLN A 17 3.52 16.05 -6.28
N ILE A 18 2.75 14.98 -6.15
CA ILE A 18 2.79 14.11 -4.97
C ILE A 18 4.17 13.45 -4.84
N LEU A 19 4.77 13.01 -5.92
CA LEU A 19 6.12 12.44 -5.89
C LEU A 19 7.18 13.47 -5.50
N GLU A 20 7.05 14.70 -5.97
CA GLU A 20 7.91 15.81 -5.54
C GLU A 20 7.77 16.08 -4.04
N LEU A 21 6.54 16.06 -3.54
CA LEU A 21 6.25 16.21 -2.11
C LEU A 21 6.89 15.08 -1.29
N ALA A 22 6.83 13.85 -1.78
CA ALA A 22 7.46 12.71 -1.13
C ALA A 22 8.98 12.88 -1.02
N SER A 23 9.63 13.32 -2.08
CA SER A 23 11.07 13.62 -2.07
C SER A 23 11.40 14.73 -1.08
N GLU A 24 10.57 15.75 -1.01
CA GLU A 24 10.72 16.84 -0.03
C GLU A 24 10.55 16.34 1.41
N ALA A 25 9.55 15.49 1.64
CA ALA A 25 9.33 14.89 2.97
C ALA A 25 10.57 14.09 3.41
N GLU A 26 11.18 13.35 2.50
CA GLU A 26 12.43 12.63 2.79
C GLU A 26 13.56 13.58 3.18
N ARG A 27 13.75 14.65 2.40
CA ARG A 27 14.79 15.65 2.69
C ARG A 27 14.59 16.33 4.05
N ARG A 28 13.35 16.50 4.49
CA ARG A 28 13.01 17.09 5.78
C ARG A 28 13.04 16.11 6.94
N GLY A 29 13.35 14.84 6.69
CA GLY A 29 13.54 13.85 7.74
C GLY A 29 12.26 13.13 8.20
N PHE A 30 11.17 13.20 7.44
CA PHE A 30 9.99 12.39 7.73
C PHE A 30 10.32 10.90 7.55
N PRO A 31 9.97 10.05 8.52
CA PRO A 31 10.41 8.65 8.49
C PRO A 31 9.59 7.75 7.56
N ALA A 32 8.33 8.08 7.31
CA ALA A 32 7.44 7.19 6.56
C ALA A 32 6.28 7.93 5.91
N LEU A 33 5.73 7.33 4.86
CA LEU A 33 4.51 7.77 4.20
C LEU A 33 3.46 6.66 4.25
N ALA A 34 2.26 7.00 4.71
CA ALA A 34 1.09 6.15 4.64
C ALA A 34 0.35 6.44 3.32
N CYS A 35 0.05 5.39 2.57
CA CYS A 35 -0.56 5.49 1.23
C CYS A 35 -1.95 4.86 1.25
N PRO A 36 -3.02 5.66 1.40
CA PRO A 36 -4.40 5.15 1.31
C PRO A 36 -4.72 4.60 -0.07
N THR A 37 -5.70 3.74 -0.16
CA THR A 37 -6.11 3.07 -1.40
C THR A 37 -6.55 4.03 -2.51
N LEU A 38 -7.02 5.20 -2.16
CA LEU A 38 -7.52 6.19 -3.11
C LEU A 38 -6.46 6.56 -4.15
N GLY A 39 -6.84 6.54 -5.41
CA GLY A 39 -5.97 6.95 -6.51
C GLY A 39 -4.87 5.95 -6.89
N ASN A 40 -4.94 4.71 -6.43
CA ASN A 40 -3.98 3.64 -6.70
C ASN A 40 -2.73 3.70 -5.79
N ALA A 41 -2.87 3.17 -4.58
CA ALA A 41 -1.79 3.12 -3.61
C ALA A 41 -0.58 2.30 -4.07
N PHE A 42 -0.80 1.17 -4.76
CA PHE A 42 0.31 0.35 -5.26
C PHE A 42 1.13 1.08 -6.33
N GLY A 43 0.45 1.76 -7.25
CA GLY A 43 1.14 2.58 -8.24
C GLY A 43 1.98 3.67 -7.59
N LEU A 44 1.43 4.33 -6.57
CA LEU A 44 2.18 5.31 -5.78
C LEU A 44 3.39 4.67 -5.12
N CYS A 45 3.23 3.52 -4.47
CA CYS A 45 4.34 2.83 -3.79
C CYS A 45 5.46 2.42 -4.75
N VAL A 46 5.13 1.96 -5.96
CA VAL A 46 6.15 1.67 -6.99
C VAL A 46 6.94 2.94 -7.31
N SER A 47 6.25 4.05 -7.53
CA SER A 47 6.90 5.33 -7.82
C SER A 47 7.76 5.81 -6.65
N LEU A 48 7.27 5.67 -5.41
CA LEU A 48 8.03 6.05 -4.22
C LEU A 48 9.32 5.24 -4.08
N ALA A 49 9.29 3.97 -4.45
CA ALA A 49 10.48 3.13 -4.43
C ALA A 49 11.61 3.71 -5.29
N HIS A 50 11.26 4.37 -6.39
CA HIS A 50 12.23 4.93 -7.33
C HIS A 50 12.63 6.38 -7.05
N VAL A 51 11.74 7.20 -6.47
CA VAL A 51 12.02 8.62 -6.23
C VAL A 51 12.55 8.93 -4.83
N THR A 52 12.58 7.93 -3.93
CA THR A 52 13.11 8.08 -2.58
C THR A 52 14.23 7.08 -2.32
N GLN A 53 15.06 7.34 -1.30
CA GLN A 53 16.23 6.52 -0.98
C GLN A 53 16.13 5.81 0.36
N ARG A 54 15.54 6.46 1.37
CA ARG A 54 15.51 5.98 2.75
C ARG A 54 14.10 5.93 3.34
N LEU A 55 13.18 6.69 2.77
CA LEU A 55 11.83 6.84 3.26
C LEU A 55 11.10 5.49 3.22
N ARG A 56 10.49 5.12 4.33
CA ARG A 56 9.62 3.96 4.40
C ARG A 56 8.22 4.34 3.95
N PHE A 57 7.50 3.40 3.38
CA PHE A 57 6.13 3.64 2.95
C PHE A 57 5.30 2.37 3.02
N TYR A 58 4.01 2.54 3.17
CA TYR A 58 3.10 1.42 3.38
C TYR A 58 1.70 1.76 2.91
N THR A 59 0.95 0.74 2.51
CA THR A 59 -0.46 0.91 2.21
C THR A 59 -1.25 1.05 3.52
N ALA A 60 -2.16 2.03 3.56
CA ALA A 60 -2.95 2.30 4.76
C ALA A 60 -4.39 2.69 4.38
N ILE A 61 -5.18 1.78 4.01
CA ILE A 61 -4.92 0.35 3.86
C ILE A 61 -5.17 -0.10 2.42
N GLN A 62 -4.66 -1.28 2.03
CA GLN A 62 -5.12 -1.96 0.83
C GLN A 62 -6.26 -2.90 1.20
N GLY A 63 -7.39 -2.77 0.52
CA GLY A 63 -8.54 -3.64 0.75
C GLY A 63 -8.32 -5.06 0.22
N ILE A 64 -8.88 -6.04 0.90
CA ILE A 64 -8.78 -7.46 0.50
C ILE A 64 -9.82 -7.88 -0.53
N TYR A 65 -10.87 -7.09 -0.70
CA TYR A 65 -11.94 -7.40 -1.65
C TYR A 65 -11.63 -6.83 -3.04
N GLY A 66 -12.09 -7.53 -4.07
CA GLY A 66 -11.88 -7.12 -5.46
C GLY A 66 -10.53 -7.50 -6.05
N THR A 67 -9.71 -8.24 -5.31
CA THR A 67 -8.40 -8.72 -5.76
C THR A 67 -8.10 -10.06 -5.12
N SER A 68 -7.07 -10.73 -5.61
CA SER A 68 -6.63 -12.01 -5.05
C SER A 68 -5.38 -11.86 -4.19
N ALA A 69 -5.18 -12.79 -3.26
CA ALA A 69 -3.95 -12.85 -2.47
C ALA A 69 -2.72 -13.05 -3.37
N ALA A 70 -2.86 -13.79 -4.46
CA ALA A 70 -1.78 -14.00 -5.41
C ALA A 70 -1.33 -12.70 -6.08
N GLU A 71 -2.28 -11.87 -6.50
CA GLU A 71 -1.97 -10.56 -7.12
C GLU A 71 -1.35 -9.61 -6.12
N ILE A 72 -1.92 -9.49 -4.93
CA ILE A 72 -1.38 -8.61 -3.88
C ILE A 72 0.02 -9.08 -3.46
N GLY A 73 0.21 -10.37 -3.29
CA GLY A 73 1.51 -10.94 -2.95
C GLY A 73 2.57 -10.64 -4.01
N SER A 74 2.20 -10.77 -5.29
CA SER A 74 3.08 -10.45 -6.41
C SER A 74 3.49 -8.97 -6.43
N ILE A 75 2.52 -8.06 -6.26
CA ILE A 75 2.78 -6.62 -6.23
C ILE A 75 3.63 -6.24 -5.01
N ALA A 76 3.32 -6.77 -3.84
CA ALA A 76 4.06 -6.50 -2.62
C ALA A 76 5.51 -6.99 -2.73
N SER A 77 5.72 -8.15 -3.31
CA SER A 77 7.05 -8.69 -3.58
C SER A 77 7.86 -7.78 -4.51
N HIS A 78 7.23 -7.32 -5.59
CA HIS A 78 7.86 -6.38 -6.52
C HIS A 78 8.29 -5.09 -5.82
N ILE A 79 7.38 -4.46 -5.08
CA ILE A 79 7.66 -3.20 -4.38
C ILE A 79 8.74 -3.41 -3.31
N GLY A 80 8.67 -4.51 -2.59
CA GLY A 80 9.68 -4.86 -1.60
C GLY A 80 11.07 -4.95 -2.21
N GLU A 81 11.20 -5.59 -3.36
CA GLU A 81 12.48 -5.72 -4.06
C GLU A 81 13.01 -4.38 -4.55
N VAL A 82 12.20 -3.63 -5.31
CA VAL A 82 12.67 -2.36 -5.91
C VAL A 82 12.86 -1.25 -4.88
N SER A 83 12.27 -1.37 -3.70
CA SER A 83 12.46 -0.41 -2.60
C SER A 83 13.58 -0.79 -1.64
N GLY A 84 14.20 -1.95 -1.83
CA GLY A 84 15.21 -2.43 -0.88
C GLY A 84 14.64 -2.72 0.50
N GLY A 85 13.41 -3.23 0.57
CA GLY A 85 12.76 -3.61 1.83
C GLY A 85 12.11 -2.46 2.59
N ARG A 86 11.92 -1.29 1.97
CA ARG A 86 11.31 -0.12 2.63
C ARG A 86 9.78 -0.14 2.61
N PHE A 87 9.18 -1.08 1.92
CA PHE A 87 7.73 -1.20 1.78
C PHE A 87 7.13 -2.13 2.83
N ALA A 88 5.97 -1.75 3.38
CA ALA A 88 5.16 -2.64 4.20
C ALA A 88 3.73 -2.68 3.63
N LEU A 89 3.13 -3.87 3.64
CA LEU A 89 1.77 -4.07 3.17
C LEU A 89 0.80 -3.95 4.33
N GLY A 90 0.00 -2.88 4.34
CA GLY A 90 -1.11 -2.72 5.28
C GLY A 90 -2.43 -3.14 4.63
N LEU A 91 -3.14 -4.06 5.26
CA LEU A 91 -4.40 -4.61 4.77
C LEU A 91 -5.59 -4.18 5.61
N GLY A 92 -6.76 -4.16 5.00
CA GLY A 92 -8.01 -3.89 5.68
C GLY A 92 -9.20 -4.41 4.89
N VAL A 93 -10.38 -4.37 5.48
CA VAL A 93 -11.61 -4.88 4.83
C VAL A 93 -12.36 -3.80 4.05
N SER A 94 -12.00 -2.54 4.22
CA SER A 94 -12.69 -1.40 3.62
C SER A 94 -14.12 -1.22 4.14
N HIS A 95 -14.83 -0.25 3.59
CA HIS A 95 -16.23 0.02 3.91
C HIS A 95 -17.15 -0.75 2.95
N GLU A 96 -18.30 -1.18 3.42
CA GLU A 96 -19.26 -1.94 2.62
C GLU A 96 -19.64 -1.21 1.33
N ALA A 97 -19.88 0.11 1.39
CA ALA A 97 -20.21 0.91 0.22
C ALA A 97 -19.09 0.89 -0.84
N MET A 98 -17.83 0.90 -0.40
CA MET A 98 -16.67 0.82 -1.28
C MET A 98 -16.57 -0.55 -1.94
N VAL A 99 -16.79 -1.61 -1.18
CA VAL A 99 -16.76 -3.00 -1.67
C VAL A 99 -17.86 -3.22 -2.72
N LYS A 100 -19.06 -2.68 -2.49
CA LYS A 100 -20.15 -2.73 -3.47
C LYS A 100 -19.79 -2.07 -4.81
N ARG A 101 -19.05 -0.97 -4.76
CA ARG A 101 -18.59 -0.27 -5.99
C ARG A 101 -17.63 -1.14 -6.80
N LEU A 102 -16.92 -2.07 -6.16
CA LEU A 102 -16.05 -3.03 -6.84
C LEU A 102 -16.83 -4.19 -7.49
N GLY A 103 -18.15 -4.23 -7.29
CA GLY A 103 -18.97 -5.33 -7.80
C GLY A 103 -18.81 -6.63 -7.02
N VAL A 104 -18.33 -6.56 -5.79
CA VAL A 104 -18.05 -7.70 -4.91
C VAL A 104 -18.97 -7.64 -3.70
N GLU A 105 -19.40 -8.81 -3.23
CA GLU A 105 -20.17 -8.93 -2.01
C GLU A 105 -19.22 -9.13 -0.81
N MET A 106 -19.41 -8.31 0.23
CA MET A 106 -18.62 -8.40 1.45
C MET A 106 -19.08 -9.57 2.30
N GLY A 107 -18.16 -10.48 2.61
CA GLY A 107 -18.41 -11.60 3.53
C GLY A 107 -18.11 -11.24 4.99
N PRO A 108 -17.99 -12.27 5.88
CA PRO A 108 -17.60 -12.04 7.26
C PRO A 108 -16.18 -11.45 7.35
N PRO A 109 -16.02 -10.21 7.83
CA PRO A 109 -14.73 -9.50 7.72
C PRO A 109 -13.55 -10.21 8.38
N LEU A 110 -13.74 -10.75 9.56
CA LEU A 110 -12.66 -11.40 10.31
C LEU A 110 -12.22 -12.70 9.64
N SER A 111 -13.18 -13.52 9.19
CA SER A 111 -12.89 -14.76 8.49
C SER A 111 -12.21 -14.49 7.15
N ASP A 112 -12.70 -13.51 6.41
CA ASP A 112 -12.15 -13.16 5.09
C ASP A 112 -10.73 -12.60 5.22
N MET A 113 -10.47 -11.75 6.23
CA MET A 113 -9.13 -11.25 6.50
C MET A 113 -8.18 -12.37 6.89
N SER A 114 -8.60 -13.26 7.78
CA SER A 114 -7.79 -14.39 8.22
C SER A 114 -7.42 -15.30 7.04
N ALA A 115 -8.39 -15.64 6.21
CA ALA A 115 -8.16 -16.47 5.03
C ALA A 115 -7.23 -15.78 4.02
N PHE A 116 -7.38 -14.48 3.83
CA PHE A 116 -6.54 -13.70 2.92
C PHE A 116 -5.08 -13.65 3.38
N VAL A 117 -4.85 -13.39 4.66
CA VAL A 117 -3.51 -13.36 5.24
C VAL A 117 -2.84 -14.74 5.16
N GLU A 118 -3.60 -15.80 5.43
CA GLU A 118 -3.10 -17.17 5.29
C GLU A 118 -2.68 -17.47 3.85
N ALA A 119 -3.50 -17.08 2.88
CA ALA A 119 -3.20 -17.25 1.46
C ALA A 119 -1.95 -16.46 1.05
N LEU A 120 -1.76 -15.24 1.57
CA LEU A 120 -0.55 -14.46 1.34
C LEU A 120 0.70 -15.14 1.87
N ARG A 121 0.64 -15.66 3.09
CA ARG A 121 1.78 -16.33 3.73
C ARG A 121 2.21 -17.60 3.02
N LYS A 122 1.33 -18.21 2.23
CA LYS A 122 1.65 -19.35 1.39
C LYS A 122 2.35 -18.99 0.08
N GLN A 123 2.41 -17.70 -0.26
CA GLN A 123 3.11 -17.23 -1.47
C GLN A 123 4.62 -17.41 -1.29
N GLU A 124 5.25 -18.08 -2.23
CA GLU A 124 6.68 -18.44 -2.17
C GLU A 124 7.62 -17.24 -2.04
N LYS A 125 7.24 -16.12 -2.60
CA LYS A 125 8.05 -14.89 -2.63
C LYS A 125 7.56 -13.80 -1.70
N PHE A 126 6.56 -14.08 -0.89
CA PHE A 126 6.04 -13.13 0.07
C PHE A 126 6.80 -13.26 1.39
N GLY A 127 7.62 -12.27 1.72
CA GLY A 127 8.47 -12.27 2.91
C GLY A 127 7.84 -11.64 4.16
N GLY A 128 6.51 -11.48 4.19
CA GLY A 128 5.81 -10.81 5.28
C GLY A 128 5.34 -11.68 6.43
#